data_73c535f15a0bc1c7860820b049ca6adb
#
_entry.id   73c535f15a0bc1c7860820b049ca6adb
#
_cell.length_a   1.000
_cell.length_b   1.000
_cell.length_c   1.000
_cell.angle_alpha   90.00
_cell.angle_beta   90.00
_cell.angle_gamma   90.00
#
_symmetry.space_group_name_H-M   'P 1'
#
loop_
_entity.id
_entity.type
_entity.pdbx_description
1 polymer ?
#
loop_
_entity_poly.entity_id
_entity_poly.type
_entity_poly.pdbx_seq_one_letter_code
_entity_poly.pdbx_strand_id
1 'polypeptide(L)'
;MDTTTLFPIGRALLCAAVALAPLPAASQSASYTARGQEPGWSLTITDRTIALATMAGERFEAANPNHGYAQSELYDVTLNGKPVRIAIEHQICRDTMSGMPYPDRVTITGLNGVLNGCGGAPRALLGTGEWNITEVGSSAVMGSTAPTIAFLDDNAVAGNASCNRFRGGFKLTGESLTIEQLATTMMGCPDQVMQQEQAIIRQLEATRSFDIRADGALILKDAKGGTLVAVKAAK
;
A
#
# COMPACT_ATOMS: atom_id res chain seq x y z
N MET A 1 -27.42 -87.03 -10.31
CA MET A 1 -27.04 -85.97 -11.26
C MET A 1 -27.15 -84.66 -10.52
N ASP A 2 -26.09 -84.32 -9.83
CA ASP A 2 -26.01 -83.08 -8.94
C ASP A 2 -25.33 -81.98 -9.72
N THR A 3 -26.03 -80.87 -9.84
CA THR A 3 -25.48 -79.68 -10.46
C THR A 3 -25.24 -78.61 -9.35
N THR A 4 -23.99 -78.53 -8.96
CA THR A 4 -23.53 -77.53 -7.97
C THR A 4 -23.28 -76.21 -8.65
N THR A 5 -24.05 -75.16 -8.28
CA THR A 5 -23.86 -73.80 -8.75
C THR A 5 -22.97 -73.01 -7.75
N LEU A 6 -21.79 -72.61 -8.24
CA LEU A 6 -20.89 -71.66 -7.48
C LEU A 6 -21.35 -70.22 -7.66
N PHE A 7 -21.54 -69.55 -6.57
CA PHE A 7 -21.71 -68.10 -6.51
C PHE A 7 -20.34 -67.36 -6.40
N PRO A 8 -20.07 -66.30 -7.16
CA PRO A 8 -18.84 -65.50 -6.97
C PRO A 8 -19.00 -64.49 -5.81
N ILE A 9 -18.01 -64.52 -4.95
CA ILE A 9 -17.86 -63.58 -3.82
C ILE A 9 -17.40 -62.24 -4.39
N GLY A 10 -18.29 -61.23 -4.40
CA GLY A 10 -17.92 -59.85 -4.74
C GLY A 10 -17.12 -59.18 -3.60
N ARG A 11 -15.89 -58.79 -3.91
CA ARG A 11 -15.06 -57.93 -3.05
C ARG A 11 -15.58 -56.48 -3.15
N ALA A 12 -16.19 -56.00 -2.10
CA ALA A 12 -16.52 -54.56 -1.95
C ALA A 12 -15.23 -53.80 -1.59
N LEU A 13 -14.76 -52.93 -2.50
CA LEU A 13 -13.73 -51.95 -2.18
C LEU A 13 -14.39 -50.82 -1.37
N LEU A 14 -14.03 -50.68 -0.10
CA LEU A 14 -14.31 -49.51 0.70
C LEU A 14 -13.33 -48.40 0.27
N CYS A 15 -13.78 -47.40 -0.49
CA CYS A 15 -13.05 -46.15 -0.65
C CYS A 15 -13.23 -45.29 0.61
N ALA A 16 -12.21 -45.23 1.45
CA ALA A 16 -12.15 -44.29 2.55
C ALA A 16 -11.88 -42.86 1.99
N ALA A 17 -12.88 -42.01 1.99
CA ALA A 17 -12.73 -40.58 1.68
C ALA A 17 -12.03 -39.91 2.84
N VAL A 18 -10.76 -39.53 2.67
CA VAL A 18 -10.03 -38.67 3.61
C VAL A 18 -10.54 -37.25 3.40
N ALA A 19 -11.35 -36.77 4.32
CA ALA A 19 -11.76 -35.36 4.36
C ALA A 19 -10.54 -34.52 4.82
N LEU A 20 -9.92 -33.77 3.88
CA LEU A 20 -8.96 -32.72 4.22
C LEU A 20 -9.73 -31.57 4.87
N ALA A 21 -9.57 -31.41 6.18
CA ALA A 21 -10.03 -30.21 6.89
C ALA A 21 -9.21 -29.00 6.39
N PRO A 22 -9.85 -27.86 6.06
CA PRO A 22 -9.13 -26.65 5.71
C PRO A 22 -8.32 -26.20 6.93
N LEU A 23 -7.01 -26.00 6.74
CA LEU A 23 -6.14 -25.38 7.73
C LEU A 23 -6.65 -23.93 7.99
N PRO A 24 -6.75 -23.47 9.25
CA PRO A 24 -7.13 -22.10 9.52
C PRO A 24 -6.07 -21.18 8.88
N ALA A 25 -6.53 -20.25 8.04
CA ALA A 25 -5.68 -19.18 7.52
C ALA A 25 -5.11 -18.43 8.72
N ALA A 26 -3.78 -18.41 8.86
CA ALA A 26 -3.12 -17.63 9.88
C ALA A 26 -3.50 -16.14 9.65
N SER A 27 -4.28 -15.58 10.55
CA SER A 27 -4.56 -14.16 10.60
C SER A 27 -3.21 -13.45 10.74
N GLN A 28 -2.76 -12.75 9.68
CA GLN A 28 -1.58 -11.89 9.77
C GLN A 28 -1.95 -10.78 10.76
N SER A 29 -1.33 -10.81 11.94
CA SER A 29 -1.47 -9.71 12.90
C SER A 29 -0.98 -8.44 12.21
N ALA A 30 -1.85 -7.45 12.12
CA ALA A 30 -1.51 -6.18 11.55
C ALA A 30 -0.30 -5.60 12.31
N SER A 31 0.71 -5.14 11.59
CA SER A 31 1.92 -4.58 12.16
C SER A 31 2.16 -3.18 11.64
N TYR A 32 2.63 -2.30 12.50
CA TYR A 32 3.13 -0.98 12.13
C TYR A 32 4.63 -1.05 11.88
N THR A 33 5.10 -0.42 10.83
CA THR A 33 6.52 -0.36 10.49
C THR A 33 6.97 1.07 10.28
N ALA A 34 8.21 1.37 10.72
CA ALA A 34 8.85 2.64 10.47
C ALA A 34 10.34 2.44 10.20
N ARG A 35 10.96 3.42 9.55
CA ARG A 35 12.39 3.40 9.24
C ARG A 35 12.97 4.79 9.16
N GLY A 36 14.27 4.89 9.44
CA GLY A 36 15.09 6.07 9.19
C GLY A 36 16.36 5.69 8.45
N GLN A 37 16.99 6.67 7.81
CA GLN A 37 18.15 6.44 6.93
C GLN A 37 19.46 6.92 7.56
N GLU A 38 19.43 7.99 8.36
CA GLU A 38 20.63 8.61 8.93
C GLU A 38 20.45 8.96 10.42
N PRO A 39 20.93 8.09 11.33
CA PRO A 39 21.45 6.75 11.10
C PRO A 39 20.37 5.78 10.66
N GLY A 40 20.75 4.68 9.93
CA GLY A 40 19.79 3.67 9.47
C GLY A 40 19.21 2.85 10.62
N TRP A 41 17.88 2.75 10.67
CA TRP A 41 17.14 1.93 11.63
C TRP A 41 15.81 1.46 11.06
N SER A 42 15.27 0.40 11.65
CA SER A 42 13.91 -0.09 11.37
C SER A 42 13.18 -0.41 12.67
N LEU A 43 11.90 -0.09 12.72
CA LEU A 43 10.98 -0.34 13.83
C LEU A 43 9.81 -1.18 13.34
N THR A 44 9.44 -2.19 14.12
CA THR A 44 8.20 -2.95 13.94
C THR A 44 7.43 -2.97 15.25
N ILE A 45 6.16 -2.57 15.21
CA ILE A 45 5.25 -2.64 16.34
C ILE A 45 4.13 -3.60 15.96
N THR A 46 3.96 -4.64 16.77
CA THR A 46 2.84 -5.59 16.69
C THR A 46 1.89 -5.37 17.87
N ASP A 47 0.83 -6.14 17.95
CA ASP A 47 -0.04 -6.17 19.14
C ASP A 47 0.70 -6.58 20.43
N ARG A 48 1.82 -7.31 20.32
CA ARG A 48 2.55 -7.89 21.45
C ARG A 48 3.93 -7.33 21.68
N THR A 49 4.61 -6.92 20.62
CA THR A 49 6.04 -6.58 20.66
C THR A 49 6.37 -5.30 19.94
N ILE A 50 7.42 -4.65 20.42
CA ILE A 50 8.11 -3.54 19.77
C ILE A 50 9.52 -4.01 19.49
N ALA A 51 9.91 -4.08 18.22
CA ALA A 51 11.24 -4.47 17.78
C ALA A 51 11.91 -3.32 17.03
N LEU A 52 13.13 -2.95 17.45
CA LEU A 52 13.96 -1.93 16.84
C LEU A 52 15.30 -2.55 16.44
N ALA A 53 15.73 -2.32 15.21
CA ALA A 53 17.04 -2.71 14.72
C ALA A 53 17.78 -1.50 14.14
N THR A 54 19.09 -1.39 14.38
CA THR A 54 19.96 -0.36 13.80
C THR A 54 20.89 -0.93 12.76
N MET A 55 21.37 -0.12 11.84
CA MET A 55 22.38 -0.52 10.86
C MET A 55 23.73 -0.89 11.51
N ALA A 56 23.99 -0.44 12.74
CA ALA A 56 25.13 -0.87 13.53
C ALA A 56 25.01 -2.34 14.02
N GLY A 57 23.91 -3.03 13.72
CA GLY A 57 23.66 -4.41 14.09
C GLY A 57 23.03 -4.59 15.47
N GLU A 58 22.71 -3.52 16.17
CA GLU A 58 22.00 -3.59 17.44
C GLU A 58 20.53 -3.99 17.21
N ARG A 59 20.03 -4.89 18.06
CA ARG A 59 18.64 -5.33 18.04
C ARG A 59 18.06 -5.19 19.45
N PHE A 60 16.89 -4.60 19.51
CA PHE A 60 16.15 -4.36 20.73
C PHE A 60 14.74 -4.89 20.58
N GLU A 61 14.24 -5.54 21.62
CA GLU A 61 12.87 -6.02 21.67
C GLU A 61 12.27 -5.79 23.05
N ALA A 62 11.00 -5.37 23.10
CA ALA A 62 10.22 -5.25 24.32
C ALA A 62 8.79 -5.69 24.08
N ALA A 63 8.07 -6.04 25.16
CA ALA A 63 6.62 -6.19 25.10
C ALA A 63 5.97 -4.84 24.76
N ASN A 64 4.92 -4.89 23.93
CA ASN A 64 4.14 -3.68 23.64
C ASN A 64 3.22 -3.38 24.84
N PRO A 65 3.40 -2.27 25.56
CA PRO A 65 2.60 -1.93 26.72
C PRO A 65 1.14 -1.57 26.38
N ASN A 66 0.88 -1.17 25.14
CA ASN A 66 -0.41 -0.65 24.72
C ASN A 66 -1.32 -1.71 24.07
N HIS A 67 -0.86 -2.97 23.95
CA HIS A 67 -1.62 -4.09 23.37
C HIS A 67 -2.34 -3.77 22.05
N GLY A 68 -1.74 -2.91 21.21
CA GLY A 68 -2.26 -2.55 19.91
C GLY A 68 -1.16 -1.94 19.04
N TYR A 69 -1.19 -2.23 17.72
CA TYR A 69 -0.22 -1.63 16.82
C TYR A 69 -0.73 -0.25 16.36
N ALA A 70 0.15 0.75 16.42
CA ALA A 70 -0.12 2.12 15.92
C ALA A 70 -1.43 2.78 16.38
N GLN A 71 -2.00 2.33 17.50
CA GLN A 71 -3.15 2.99 18.12
C GLN A 71 -2.73 4.07 19.12
N SER A 72 -1.45 4.09 19.45
CA SER A 72 -0.87 5.08 20.35
C SER A 72 0.14 5.93 19.59
N GLU A 73 0.08 7.23 19.78
CA GLU A 73 1.06 8.18 19.25
C GLU A 73 2.35 8.19 20.06
N LEU A 74 2.36 7.54 21.23
CA LEU A 74 3.48 7.52 22.16
C LEU A 74 3.65 6.16 22.82
N TYR A 75 4.89 5.65 22.77
CA TYR A 75 5.31 4.44 23.46
C TYR A 75 6.50 4.76 24.35
N ASP A 76 6.36 4.53 25.66
CA ASP A 76 7.47 4.54 26.62
C ASP A 76 7.80 3.08 26.97
N VAL A 77 8.96 2.62 26.56
CA VAL A 77 9.39 1.22 26.71
C VAL A 77 10.83 1.15 27.25
N THR A 78 11.19 0.01 27.83
CA THR A 78 12.58 -0.26 28.21
C THR A 78 13.19 -1.24 27.22
N LEU A 79 14.16 -0.79 26.45
CA LEU A 79 14.90 -1.59 25.49
C LEU A 79 16.31 -1.86 26.03
N ASN A 80 16.65 -3.13 26.28
CA ASN A 80 17.94 -3.53 26.88
C ASN A 80 18.33 -2.71 28.13
N GLY A 81 17.36 -2.48 29.04
CA GLY A 81 17.59 -1.75 30.28
C GLY A 81 17.62 -0.21 30.14
N LYS A 82 17.47 0.34 28.93
CA LYS A 82 17.43 1.79 28.67
C LYS A 82 15.98 2.24 28.45
N PRO A 83 15.53 3.32 29.08
CA PRO A 83 14.24 3.92 28.79
C PRO A 83 14.25 4.52 27.38
N VAL A 84 13.29 4.16 26.55
CA VAL A 84 13.17 4.60 25.16
C VAL A 84 11.75 5.12 24.94
N ARG A 85 11.66 6.28 24.34
CA ARG A 85 10.40 6.87 23.91
C ARG A 85 10.31 6.87 22.40
N ILE A 86 9.19 6.35 21.87
CA ILE A 86 8.85 6.34 20.45
C ILE A 86 7.63 7.24 20.29
N ALA A 87 7.76 8.33 19.55
CA ALA A 87 6.67 9.25 19.21
C ALA A 87 6.31 9.06 17.73
N ILE A 88 5.01 8.90 17.46
CA ILE A 88 4.44 8.80 16.12
C ILE A 88 3.52 10.00 15.91
N GLU A 89 3.82 10.82 14.92
CA GLU A 89 3.05 12.00 14.56
C GLU A 89 2.40 11.79 13.20
N HIS A 90 1.07 11.92 13.13
CA HIS A 90 0.31 11.76 11.89
C HIS A 90 0.47 12.97 10.97
N GLN A 91 1.62 13.05 10.34
CA GLN A 91 1.95 14.07 9.34
C GLN A 91 2.80 13.46 8.23
N ILE A 92 2.60 13.95 7.02
CA ILE A 92 3.35 13.45 5.85
C ILE A 92 4.86 13.57 6.12
N CYS A 93 5.51 12.42 6.11
CA CYS A 93 6.95 12.27 6.23
C CYS A 93 7.49 11.79 4.89
N ARG A 94 8.55 12.42 4.38
CA ARG A 94 9.21 11.98 3.14
C ARG A 94 10.52 11.30 3.48
N ASP A 95 10.64 10.06 3.01
CA ASP A 95 11.90 9.32 3.13
C ASP A 95 13.04 10.10 2.47
N THR A 96 14.14 10.27 3.17
CA THR A 96 15.23 11.17 2.74
C THR A 96 16.00 10.64 1.54
N MET A 97 15.96 9.33 1.25
CA MET A 97 16.66 8.72 0.11
C MET A 97 15.76 8.61 -1.11
N SER A 98 14.53 8.10 -0.95
CA SER A 98 13.62 7.84 -2.07
C SER A 98 12.67 8.99 -2.36
N GLY A 99 12.46 9.91 -1.39
CA GLY A 99 11.42 10.93 -1.46
C GLY A 99 10.00 10.37 -1.32
N MET A 100 9.84 9.07 -1.07
CA MET A 100 8.54 8.42 -0.90
C MET A 100 7.80 9.01 0.31
N PRO A 101 6.54 9.45 0.15
CA PRO A 101 5.73 9.91 1.26
C PRO A 101 5.21 8.74 2.11
N TYR A 102 5.25 8.93 3.40
CA TYR A 102 4.68 8.08 4.43
C TYR A 102 3.67 8.86 5.25
N PRO A 103 2.65 8.22 5.84
CA PRO A 103 1.63 8.92 6.62
C PRO A 103 2.14 9.52 7.93
N ASP A 104 3.23 8.97 8.48
CA ASP A 104 3.65 9.32 9.83
C ASP A 104 5.13 9.72 9.88
N ARG A 105 5.44 10.69 10.75
CA ARG A 105 6.78 10.95 11.24
C ARG A 105 7.00 10.16 12.51
N VAL A 106 8.18 9.56 12.65
CA VAL A 106 8.56 8.81 13.85
C VAL A 106 9.84 9.36 14.43
N THR A 107 9.81 9.62 15.74
CA THR A 107 10.97 10.07 16.51
C THR A 107 11.21 9.09 17.66
N ILE A 108 12.45 8.58 17.79
CA ILE A 108 12.85 7.68 18.84
C ILE A 108 13.95 8.36 19.68
N THR A 109 13.75 8.43 21.00
CA THR A 109 14.70 9.02 21.95
C THR A 109 15.02 8.04 23.08
N GLY A 110 16.14 8.24 23.80
CA GLY A 110 16.57 7.39 24.94
C GLY A 110 17.64 6.37 24.57
N LEU A 111 18.01 6.25 23.29
CA LEU A 111 19.23 5.56 22.84
C LEU A 111 20.41 6.55 22.75
N ASN A 112 21.43 6.24 21.96
CA ASN A 112 22.60 7.12 21.79
C ASN A 112 22.29 8.33 20.86
N GLY A 113 21.22 9.07 21.15
CA GLY A 113 20.79 10.23 20.38
C GLY A 113 19.29 10.16 20.02
N VAL A 114 18.91 11.00 19.06
CA VAL A 114 17.56 11.05 18.50
C VAL A 114 17.57 10.41 17.12
N LEU A 115 16.69 9.42 16.92
CA LEU A 115 16.48 8.78 15.64
C LEU A 115 15.19 9.32 15.02
N ASN A 116 15.29 9.86 13.81
CA ASN A 116 14.14 10.36 13.05
C ASN A 116 13.90 9.50 11.83
N GLY A 117 12.64 9.35 11.44
CA GLY A 117 12.28 8.60 10.23
C GLY A 117 10.80 8.68 9.92
N CYS A 118 10.38 7.85 8.99
CA CYS A 118 9.02 7.78 8.49
C CYS A 118 8.37 6.44 8.82
N GLY A 119 7.08 6.45 9.09
CA GLY A 119 6.31 5.28 9.46
C GLY A 119 4.96 5.16 8.78
N GLY A 120 4.32 4.01 8.99
CA GLY A 120 3.09 3.64 8.32
C GLY A 120 3.30 3.12 6.90
N ALA A 121 2.22 2.80 6.22
CA ALA A 121 2.26 2.30 4.86
C ALA A 121 1.99 3.43 3.86
N PRO A 122 2.86 3.70 2.86
CA PRO A 122 2.59 4.66 1.79
C PRO A 122 1.24 4.41 1.08
N ARG A 123 0.80 3.15 1.02
CA ARG A 123 -0.51 2.75 0.47
C ARG A 123 -1.68 3.48 1.15
N ALA A 124 -1.59 3.76 2.44
CA ALA A 124 -2.63 4.47 3.19
C ALA A 124 -2.87 5.89 2.65
N LEU A 125 -1.85 6.54 2.12
CA LEU A 125 -1.94 7.88 1.52
C LEU A 125 -2.74 7.89 0.21
N LEU A 126 -2.70 6.81 -0.57
CA LEU A 126 -3.53 6.66 -1.76
C LEU A 126 -5.01 6.50 -1.38
N GLY A 127 -5.26 5.92 -0.21
CA GLY A 127 -6.57 5.81 0.43
C GLY A 127 -7.55 4.92 -0.33
N THR A 128 -8.79 4.91 0.15
CA THR A 128 -9.95 4.33 -0.50
C THR A 128 -10.79 5.44 -1.14
N GLY A 129 -11.48 5.12 -2.25
CA GLY A 129 -12.31 6.08 -2.98
C GLY A 129 -11.60 6.74 -4.15
N GLU A 130 -12.32 7.62 -4.81
CA GLU A 130 -11.85 8.27 -6.03
C GLU A 130 -11.10 9.57 -5.75
N TRP A 131 -10.20 9.86 -6.66
CA TRP A 131 -9.52 11.13 -6.79
C TRP A 131 -9.94 11.76 -8.11
N ASN A 132 -10.39 13.01 -8.07
CA ASN A 132 -10.69 13.81 -9.26
C ASN A 132 -9.37 14.37 -9.82
N ILE A 133 -9.04 14.03 -11.05
CA ILE A 133 -7.85 14.56 -11.72
C ILE A 133 -8.16 16.01 -12.10
N THR A 134 -7.31 16.93 -11.70
CA THR A 134 -7.47 18.38 -11.92
C THR A 134 -6.48 18.95 -12.91
N GLU A 135 -5.29 18.31 -13.02
CA GLU A 135 -4.23 18.76 -13.91
C GLU A 135 -3.48 17.58 -14.53
N VAL A 136 -3.04 17.71 -15.75
CA VAL A 136 -2.10 16.79 -16.41
C VAL A 136 -1.01 17.59 -17.11
N GLY A 137 0.25 17.35 -16.73
CA GLY A 137 1.35 18.25 -17.07
C GLY A 137 1.13 19.62 -16.43
N SER A 138 1.20 20.67 -17.25
CA SER A 138 0.92 22.06 -16.83
C SER A 138 -0.49 22.52 -17.20
N SER A 139 -1.37 21.63 -17.66
CA SER A 139 -2.69 21.97 -18.17
C SER A 139 -3.78 21.51 -17.21
N ALA A 140 -4.70 22.41 -16.86
CA ALA A 140 -5.93 22.05 -16.17
C ALA A 140 -6.79 21.15 -17.06
N VAL A 141 -7.47 20.16 -16.45
CA VAL A 141 -8.40 19.32 -17.21
C VAL A 141 -9.66 20.11 -17.59
N MET A 142 -10.20 19.80 -18.75
CA MET A 142 -11.37 20.45 -19.34
C MET A 142 -12.57 19.50 -19.35
N GLY A 143 -13.77 20.07 -19.41
CA GLY A 143 -15.01 19.31 -19.55
C GLY A 143 -15.89 19.35 -18.29
N SER A 144 -17.15 18.94 -18.46
CA SER A 144 -18.15 18.93 -17.39
C SER A 144 -18.04 17.74 -16.45
N THR A 145 -17.37 16.67 -16.88
CA THR A 145 -17.13 15.47 -16.08
C THR A 145 -15.63 15.39 -15.78
N ALA A 146 -15.28 15.52 -14.51
CA ALA A 146 -13.90 15.39 -14.08
C ALA A 146 -13.40 13.96 -14.33
N PRO A 147 -12.21 13.77 -14.93
CA PRO A 147 -11.59 12.46 -14.99
C PRO A 147 -11.20 12.02 -13.57
N THR A 148 -11.22 10.71 -13.33
CA THR A 148 -11.00 10.15 -12.00
C THR A 148 -9.96 9.03 -11.98
N ILE A 149 -9.38 8.77 -10.82
CA ILE A 149 -8.53 7.61 -10.54
C ILE A 149 -8.82 7.07 -9.14
N ALA A 150 -8.88 5.75 -9.00
CA ALA A 150 -9.00 5.06 -7.72
C ALA A 150 -7.97 3.92 -7.63
N PHE A 151 -7.36 3.79 -6.46
CA PHE A 151 -6.43 2.70 -6.13
C PHE A 151 -7.17 1.67 -5.29
N LEU A 152 -7.36 0.47 -5.83
CA LEU A 152 -8.17 -0.59 -5.24
C LEU A 152 -7.31 -1.57 -4.42
N ASP A 153 -7.95 -2.33 -3.52
CA ASP A 153 -7.23 -3.20 -2.57
C ASP A 153 -6.48 -4.39 -3.23
N ASP A 154 -6.91 -4.82 -4.39
CA ASP A 154 -6.30 -5.89 -5.18
C ASP A 154 -5.09 -5.43 -6.04
N ASN A 155 -4.48 -4.29 -5.70
CA ASN A 155 -3.46 -3.61 -6.49
C ASN A 155 -3.93 -3.23 -7.90
N ALA A 156 -5.22 -3.11 -8.11
CA ALA A 156 -5.79 -2.58 -9.33
C ALA A 156 -5.95 -1.07 -9.23
N VAL A 157 -5.83 -0.42 -10.38
CA VAL A 157 -6.19 0.98 -10.57
C VAL A 157 -7.33 1.07 -11.57
N ALA A 158 -8.30 1.93 -11.32
CA ALA A 158 -9.42 2.14 -12.23
C ALA A 158 -9.86 3.61 -12.20
N GLY A 159 -10.57 4.04 -13.23
CA GLY A 159 -11.08 5.40 -13.29
C GLY A 159 -11.69 5.75 -14.65
N ASN A 160 -11.86 7.05 -14.84
CA ASN A 160 -12.31 7.65 -16.10
C ASN A 160 -11.25 8.65 -16.58
N ALA A 161 -10.82 8.55 -17.84
CA ALA A 161 -9.80 9.42 -18.39
C ALA A 161 -10.38 10.56 -19.26
N SER A 162 -11.59 11.00 -18.99
CA SER A 162 -12.42 12.02 -19.66
C SER A 162 -13.50 11.43 -20.58
N CYS A 163 -13.16 10.59 -21.54
CA CYS A 163 -14.11 9.91 -22.42
C CYS A 163 -14.26 8.45 -22.00
N ASN A 164 -13.16 7.75 -21.93
CA ASN A 164 -13.14 6.34 -21.70
C ASN A 164 -12.79 6.00 -20.24
N ARG A 165 -13.36 4.88 -19.78
CA ARG A 165 -12.95 4.26 -18.51
C ARG A 165 -11.67 3.49 -18.73
N PHE A 166 -10.84 3.44 -17.70
CA PHE A 166 -9.65 2.60 -17.69
C PHE A 166 -9.60 1.68 -16.48
N ARG A 167 -8.88 0.59 -16.63
CA ARG A 167 -8.50 -0.33 -15.55
C ARG A 167 -7.12 -0.91 -15.85
N GLY A 168 -6.33 -1.10 -14.81
CA GLY A 168 -5.01 -1.75 -14.89
C GLY A 168 -4.51 -2.15 -13.52
N GLY A 169 -3.23 -2.48 -13.44
CA GLY A 169 -2.54 -2.76 -12.18
C GLY A 169 -1.68 -1.59 -11.71
N PHE A 170 -1.31 -1.61 -10.43
CA PHE A 170 -0.22 -0.78 -9.94
C PHE A 170 0.69 -1.59 -9.00
N LYS A 171 1.94 -1.18 -8.94
CA LYS A 171 2.92 -1.70 -8.00
C LYS A 171 3.46 -0.56 -7.15
N LEU A 172 3.31 -0.68 -5.84
CA LEU A 172 3.83 0.26 -4.86
C LEU A 172 4.93 -0.43 -4.05
N THR A 173 6.09 0.20 -3.99
CA THR A 173 7.22 -0.21 -3.16
C THR A 173 7.54 0.89 -2.16
N GLY A 174 8.55 0.70 -1.31
CA GLY A 174 9.06 1.79 -0.47
C GLY A 174 9.77 2.91 -1.22
N GLU A 175 9.94 2.81 -2.55
CA GLU A 175 10.74 3.73 -3.36
C GLU A 175 10.01 4.20 -4.62
N SER A 176 8.97 3.49 -5.08
CA SER A 176 8.32 3.77 -6.36
C SER A 176 6.83 3.42 -6.36
N LEU A 177 6.09 4.10 -7.22
CA LEU A 177 4.75 3.74 -7.67
C LEU A 177 4.77 3.62 -9.19
N THR A 178 4.42 2.45 -9.73
CA THR A 178 4.23 2.24 -11.17
C THR A 178 2.80 1.82 -11.46
N ILE A 179 2.26 2.29 -12.58
CA ILE A 179 0.94 1.91 -13.08
C ILE A 179 1.16 1.17 -14.39
N GLU A 180 0.53 0.02 -14.54
CA GLU A 180 0.85 -0.92 -15.62
C GLU A 180 -0.42 -1.47 -16.27
N GLN A 181 -0.30 -1.78 -17.57
CA GLN A 181 -1.31 -2.53 -18.33
C GLN A 181 -2.70 -1.86 -18.32
N LEU A 182 -2.75 -0.56 -18.59
CA LEU A 182 -4.02 0.14 -18.68
C LEU A 182 -4.81 -0.31 -19.92
N ALA A 183 -5.96 -0.92 -19.69
CA ALA A 183 -6.98 -1.18 -20.71
C ALA A 183 -8.04 -0.08 -20.65
N THR A 184 -8.46 0.42 -21.81
CA THR A 184 -9.49 1.45 -21.92
C THR A 184 -10.68 0.95 -22.72
N THR A 185 -11.88 1.50 -22.46
CA THR A 185 -13.00 1.39 -23.38
C THR A 185 -12.69 2.18 -24.66
N MET A 186 -13.47 1.98 -25.72
CA MET A 186 -13.20 2.57 -27.05
C MET A 186 -14.40 3.39 -27.54
N MET A 187 -14.85 4.37 -26.74
CA MET A 187 -15.86 5.32 -27.17
C MET A 187 -15.22 6.46 -27.97
N GLY A 188 -15.91 6.96 -28.98
CA GLY A 188 -15.52 8.16 -29.72
C GLY A 188 -16.08 9.41 -29.03
N CYS A 189 -15.19 10.35 -28.72
CA CYS A 189 -15.53 11.66 -28.15
C CYS A 189 -14.92 12.78 -29.03
N PRO A 190 -15.27 14.05 -28.82
CA PRO A 190 -14.64 15.16 -29.52
C PRO A 190 -13.12 15.17 -29.39
N ASP A 191 -12.40 15.61 -30.39
CA ASP A 191 -10.94 15.53 -30.51
C ASP A 191 -10.21 16.09 -29.28
N GLN A 192 -10.66 17.19 -28.71
CA GLN A 192 -10.04 17.78 -27.51
C GLN A 192 -10.15 16.87 -26.29
N VAL A 193 -11.28 16.17 -26.13
CA VAL A 193 -11.50 15.21 -25.04
C VAL A 193 -10.61 13.99 -25.24
N MET A 194 -10.47 13.50 -26.47
CA MET A 194 -9.60 12.40 -26.81
C MET A 194 -8.11 12.73 -26.59
N GLN A 195 -7.69 13.96 -26.93
CA GLN A 195 -6.32 14.43 -26.65
C GLN A 195 -6.03 14.49 -25.15
N GLN A 196 -6.98 14.99 -24.34
CA GLN A 196 -6.87 15.01 -22.89
C GLN A 196 -6.78 13.59 -22.31
N GLU A 197 -7.66 12.68 -22.75
CA GLU A 197 -7.62 11.27 -22.36
C GLU A 197 -6.25 10.65 -22.63
N GLN A 198 -5.71 10.82 -23.84
CA GLN A 198 -4.39 10.31 -24.21
C GLN A 198 -3.27 10.90 -23.32
N ALA A 199 -3.38 12.18 -22.95
CA ALA A 199 -2.41 12.82 -22.06
C ALA A 199 -2.48 12.20 -20.65
N ILE A 200 -3.69 11.97 -20.12
CA ILE A 200 -3.91 11.33 -18.83
C ILE A 200 -3.35 9.90 -18.84
N ILE A 201 -3.73 9.07 -19.81
CA ILE A 201 -3.27 7.68 -19.89
C ILE A 201 -1.74 7.61 -19.99
N ARG A 202 -1.12 8.42 -20.87
CA ARG A 202 0.36 8.48 -20.98
C ARG A 202 1.01 8.88 -19.66
N GLN A 203 0.45 9.84 -18.94
CA GLN A 203 1.03 10.27 -17.65
C GLN A 203 0.86 9.20 -16.57
N LEU A 204 -0.27 8.48 -16.55
CA LEU A 204 -0.48 7.35 -15.64
C LEU A 204 0.55 6.24 -15.89
N GLU A 205 0.75 5.82 -17.11
CA GLU A 205 1.74 4.77 -17.49
C GLU A 205 3.20 5.22 -17.27
N ALA A 206 3.46 6.51 -17.39
CA ALA A 206 4.78 7.08 -17.12
C ALA A 206 5.07 7.23 -15.62
N THR A 207 4.08 7.10 -14.74
CA THR A 207 4.23 7.30 -13.29
C THR A 207 5.34 6.42 -12.71
N ARG A 208 6.21 7.01 -11.87
CA ARG A 208 7.31 6.34 -11.15
C ARG A 208 7.26 6.60 -9.65
N SER A 209 6.65 7.70 -9.22
CA SER A 209 6.50 8.05 -7.82
C SER A 209 5.24 8.87 -7.58
N PHE A 210 4.89 9.09 -6.33
CA PHE A 210 3.83 10.01 -5.97
C PHE A 210 4.22 10.87 -4.79
N ASP A 211 3.43 11.91 -4.55
CA ASP A 211 3.55 12.76 -3.38
C ASP A 211 2.16 13.22 -2.93
N ILE A 212 2.06 13.67 -1.69
CA ILE A 212 0.87 14.34 -1.16
C ILE A 212 1.25 15.79 -0.85
N ARG A 213 0.62 16.72 -1.51
CA ARG A 213 0.82 18.16 -1.30
C ARG A 213 0.21 18.60 0.04
N ALA A 214 0.61 19.75 0.56
CA ALA A 214 0.15 20.26 1.86
C ALA A 214 -1.37 20.48 1.94
N ASP A 215 -2.03 20.72 0.81
CA ASP A 215 -3.49 20.82 0.69
C ASP A 215 -4.20 19.45 0.54
N GLY A 216 -3.44 18.36 0.61
CA GLY A 216 -3.95 16.99 0.48
C GLY A 216 -4.06 16.48 -0.95
N ALA A 217 -3.66 17.25 -1.97
CA ALA A 217 -3.69 16.81 -3.35
C ALA A 217 -2.64 15.71 -3.60
N LEU A 218 -3.04 14.67 -4.32
CA LEU A 218 -2.17 13.62 -4.85
C LEU A 218 -1.45 14.13 -6.09
N ILE A 219 -0.14 13.95 -6.13
CA ILE A 219 0.71 14.25 -7.29
C ILE A 219 1.35 12.95 -7.76
N LEU A 220 1.00 12.47 -8.94
CA LEU A 220 1.70 11.39 -9.62
C LEU A 220 2.81 11.99 -10.47
N LYS A 221 4.04 11.46 -10.38
CA LYS A 221 5.23 12.01 -11.02
C LYS A 221 5.87 10.97 -11.94
N ASP A 222 6.28 11.37 -13.12
CA ASP A 222 7.13 10.57 -13.99
C ASP A 222 8.63 10.84 -13.74
N ALA A 223 9.48 10.09 -14.42
CA ALA A 223 10.94 10.24 -14.31
C ALA A 223 11.50 11.53 -14.97
N LYS A 224 10.69 12.24 -15.74
CA LYS A 224 11.09 13.44 -16.50
C LYS A 224 10.57 14.74 -15.90
N GLY A 225 9.85 14.64 -14.77
CA GLY A 225 9.22 15.80 -14.11
C GLY A 225 7.80 16.11 -14.58
N GLY A 226 7.22 15.27 -15.45
CA GLY A 226 5.79 15.35 -15.77
C GLY A 226 4.94 14.96 -14.56
N THR A 227 3.80 15.61 -14.40
CA THR A 227 2.91 15.43 -13.25
C THR A 227 1.45 15.23 -13.67
N LEU A 228 0.72 14.50 -12.82
CA LEU A 228 -0.74 14.49 -12.80
C LEU A 228 -1.17 14.84 -11.38
N VAL A 229 -2.04 15.83 -11.25
CA VAL A 229 -2.56 16.28 -9.96
C VAL A 229 -4.00 15.84 -9.80
N ALA A 230 -4.34 15.31 -8.64
CA ALA A 230 -5.71 14.91 -8.34
C ALA A 230 -6.08 15.27 -6.89
N VAL A 231 -7.35 15.61 -6.67
CA VAL A 231 -7.90 15.93 -5.35
C VAL A 231 -8.92 14.87 -4.94
N LYS A 232 -9.06 14.63 -3.64
CA LYS A 232 -10.08 13.68 -3.16
C LYS A 232 -11.45 14.10 -3.66
N ALA A 233 -12.19 13.13 -4.24
CA ALA A 233 -13.60 13.35 -4.54
C ALA A 233 -14.37 13.66 -3.25
N ALA A 234 -15.20 14.68 -3.27
CA ALA A 234 -16.12 14.95 -2.16
C ALA A 234 -17.04 13.73 -1.95
N LYS A 235 -17.23 13.34 -0.68
CA LYS A 235 -18.20 12.28 -0.34
C LYS A 235 -19.63 12.77 -0.50
#